data_2f42daf931e40c8cb765a36be2141171
#
_entry.id   2f42daf931e40c8cb765a36be2141171
#
_cell.length_a   1.000
_cell.length_b   1.000
_cell.length_c   1.000
_cell.angle_alpha   90.00
_cell.angle_beta   90.00
_cell.angle_gamma   90.00
#
_symmetry.space_group_name_H-M   'P 1'
#
loop_
_entity.id
_entity.type
_entity.pdbx_description
1 polymer ?
#
loop_
_entity_poly.entity_id
_entity_poly.type
_entity_poly.pdbx_seq_one_letter_code
_entity_poly.pdbx_strand_id
1 'polypeptide(L)'
;QVQTVKTGINLENDVYALSGDGKYLAFTDTTGLLNAVAVGKNMEDNILPLTDSAETYALAEESGILYYVAAGKDGYNIFSYDFKGEPKTAVENVSSMEMMPNGRDVLYCKKSEEKVLYKDIIVDDMAEQDAKLKKGDEGYEQKVQRDEIRKAMKNGEGFEPLLQECYVLTGKSVRVAGDVVAAVGVDSKQTYVAGYKTKEFTPMHLSVMDGGLDMVEYIYYMSLNYGGMEVFLADTTGKVNLLSGSQPQLDGLKLSENGKKAAYLDTDANTGDTILVEIELGKEKAETVATNVQSFGYIGNTLIYYFDYTEGVGTLGAAGSKTTIANASGVQFTEDAVYYVADADAATGNGELRAWDGKTETTIAK
;
A
#
# COMPACT_ATOMS: atom_id res chain seq x y z
N GLN A 1 6.83 -30.75 23.49
CA GLN A 1 5.62 -31.59 23.42
C GLN A 1 4.79 -31.10 22.24
N VAL A 2 4.45 -31.97 21.30
CA VAL A 2 3.53 -31.64 20.22
C VAL A 2 2.11 -31.73 20.79
N GLN A 3 1.30 -30.68 20.58
CA GLN A 3 -0.11 -30.66 20.95
C GLN A 3 -0.97 -30.56 19.69
N THR A 4 -2.00 -31.39 19.60
CA THR A 4 -3.00 -31.27 18.53
C THR A 4 -4.02 -30.24 18.95
N VAL A 5 -4.22 -29.19 18.13
CA VAL A 5 -5.22 -28.15 18.39
C VAL A 5 -6.58 -28.60 17.86
N LYS A 6 -6.63 -29.03 16.61
CA LYS A 6 -7.82 -29.52 15.92
C LYS A 6 -7.39 -30.35 14.70
N THR A 7 -8.20 -31.33 14.32
CA THR A 7 -8.09 -32.01 13.03
C THR A 7 -8.97 -31.30 11.99
N GLY A 8 -8.57 -31.32 10.72
CA GLY A 8 -9.34 -30.72 9.63
C GLY A 8 -9.13 -29.21 9.49
N ILE A 9 -7.93 -28.71 9.81
CA ILE A 9 -7.51 -27.35 9.46
C ILE A 9 -7.18 -27.33 7.97
N ASN A 10 -7.65 -26.31 7.27
CA ASN A 10 -7.29 -26.08 5.89
C ASN A 10 -5.87 -25.50 5.83
N LEU A 11 -4.92 -26.15 5.19
CA LEU A 11 -3.53 -25.70 5.06
C LEU A 11 -3.21 -25.08 3.68
N GLU A 12 -4.21 -24.91 2.82
CA GLU A 12 -3.97 -24.49 1.45
C GLU A 12 -3.70 -22.98 1.26
N ASN A 13 -3.96 -22.12 2.27
CA ASN A 13 -3.85 -20.67 2.11
C ASN A 13 -3.49 -19.92 3.41
N ASP A 14 -2.34 -20.13 4.01
CA ASP A 14 -1.87 -19.39 5.21
C ASP A 14 -2.97 -19.13 6.26
N VAL A 15 -3.68 -20.16 6.60
CA VAL A 15 -4.97 -20.12 7.30
C VAL A 15 -4.84 -20.15 8.82
N TYR A 16 -3.75 -19.65 9.35
CA TYR A 16 -3.60 -19.46 10.80
C TYR A 16 -2.81 -18.20 11.12
N ALA A 17 -3.12 -17.60 12.26
CA ALA A 17 -2.38 -16.50 12.86
C ALA A 17 -2.07 -16.83 14.31
N LEU A 18 -0.80 -16.70 14.72
CA LEU A 18 -0.33 -16.93 16.07
C LEU A 18 0.18 -15.61 16.66
N SER A 19 -0.19 -15.31 17.93
CA SER A 19 0.35 -14.13 18.60
C SER A 19 1.87 -14.21 18.79
N GLY A 20 2.57 -13.07 18.81
CA GLY A 20 4.01 -13.01 18.98
C GLY A 20 4.51 -13.71 20.25
N ASP A 21 3.72 -13.74 21.33
CA ASP A 21 4.01 -14.45 22.57
C ASP A 21 3.55 -15.91 22.58
N GLY A 22 2.95 -16.38 21.49
CA GLY A 22 2.48 -17.76 21.31
C GLY A 22 1.26 -18.15 22.16
N LYS A 23 0.55 -17.19 22.77
CA LYS A 23 -0.58 -17.50 23.67
C LYS A 23 -1.93 -17.61 22.97
N TYR A 24 -2.08 -17.07 21.79
CA TYR A 24 -3.34 -17.02 21.06
C TYR A 24 -3.16 -17.51 19.62
N LEU A 25 -4.12 -18.30 19.16
CA LEU A 25 -4.14 -18.83 17.81
C LEU A 25 -5.52 -18.57 17.20
N ALA A 26 -5.55 -18.06 15.98
CA ALA A 26 -6.72 -18.02 15.12
C ALA A 26 -6.48 -18.87 13.88
N PHE A 27 -7.49 -19.56 13.37
CA PHE A 27 -7.37 -20.42 12.20
C PHE A 27 -8.72 -20.67 11.53
N THR A 28 -8.69 -20.92 10.24
CA THR A 28 -9.85 -21.34 9.46
C THR A 28 -9.87 -22.87 9.33
N ASP A 29 -11.00 -23.48 9.58
CA ASP A 29 -11.16 -24.92 9.38
C ASP A 29 -11.61 -25.25 7.94
N THR A 30 -11.68 -26.54 7.62
CA THR A 30 -12.05 -27.04 6.28
C THR A 30 -13.46 -26.67 5.84
N THR A 31 -14.29 -26.13 6.73
CA THR A 31 -15.63 -25.63 6.41
C THR A 31 -15.65 -24.12 6.15
N GLY A 32 -14.49 -23.44 6.29
CA GLY A 32 -14.38 -21.98 6.17
C GLY A 32 -14.69 -21.23 7.47
N LEU A 33 -14.95 -21.95 8.58
CA LEU A 33 -15.25 -21.33 9.87
C LEU A 33 -13.98 -20.78 10.51
N LEU A 34 -13.96 -19.49 10.81
CA LEU A 34 -12.90 -18.87 11.60
C LEU A 34 -13.06 -19.25 13.07
N ASN A 35 -12.01 -19.77 13.64
CA ASN A 35 -11.92 -20.21 15.02
C ASN A 35 -10.82 -19.45 15.76
N ALA A 36 -10.98 -19.26 17.07
CA ALA A 36 -9.98 -18.69 17.94
C ALA A 36 -9.80 -19.52 19.21
N VAL A 37 -8.56 -19.61 19.72
CA VAL A 37 -8.25 -20.37 20.94
C VAL A 37 -7.07 -19.76 21.68
N ALA A 38 -7.15 -19.74 23.01
CA ALA A 38 -5.98 -19.50 23.85
C ALA A 38 -5.12 -20.77 23.91
N VAL A 39 -3.84 -20.63 23.58
CA VAL A 39 -2.87 -21.73 23.56
C VAL A 39 -2.60 -22.20 25.00
N GLY A 40 -2.79 -23.47 25.28
CA GLY A 40 -2.63 -24.03 26.62
C GLY A 40 -3.06 -25.47 26.72
N LYS A 41 -3.42 -25.92 27.93
CA LYS A 41 -3.95 -27.26 28.15
C LYS A 41 -5.40 -27.34 27.68
N ASN A 42 -5.78 -28.47 27.09
CA ASN A 42 -7.16 -28.74 26.63
C ASN A 42 -7.67 -27.72 25.60
N MET A 43 -6.83 -27.36 24.62
CA MET A 43 -7.20 -26.40 23.59
C MET A 43 -8.45 -26.80 22.81
N GLU A 44 -8.60 -28.10 22.51
CA GLU A 44 -9.76 -28.63 21.77
C GLU A 44 -11.10 -28.29 22.43
N ASP A 45 -11.15 -28.25 23.77
CA ASP A 45 -12.37 -27.94 24.53
C ASP A 45 -12.66 -26.42 24.61
N ASN A 46 -11.69 -25.58 24.23
CA ASN A 46 -11.74 -24.12 24.38
C ASN A 46 -11.72 -23.37 23.04
N ILE A 47 -11.89 -24.07 21.93
CA ILE A 47 -11.99 -23.44 20.61
C ILE A 47 -13.32 -22.69 20.53
N LEU A 48 -13.24 -21.39 20.25
CA LEU A 48 -14.40 -20.53 20.02
C LEU A 48 -14.61 -20.37 18.51
N PRO A 49 -15.71 -20.88 17.94
CA PRO A 49 -16.11 -20.54 16.58
C PRO A 49 -16.57 -19.09 16.52
N LEU A 50 -16.05 -18.30 15.57
CA LEU A 50 -16.34 -16.87 15.43
C LEU A 50 -17.34 -16.59 14.31
N THR A 51 -17.02 -16.96 13.08
CA THR A 51 -17.84 -16.71 11.90
C THR A 51 -17.43 -17.63 10.74
N ASP A 52 -18.39 -17.97 9.90
CA ASP A 52 -18.22 -18.70 8.64
C ASP A 52 -18.06 -17.76 7.41
N SER A 53 -18.07 -16.45 7.63
CA SER A 53 -17.99 -15.41 6.60
C SER A 53 -16.77 -14.50 6.75
N ALA A 54 -15.68 -14.99 7.33
CA ALA A 54 -14.46 -14.21 7.44
C ALA A 54 -13.79 -14.06 6.07
N GLU A 55 -13.69 -12.82 5.59
CA GLU A 55 -12.96 -12.47 4.36
C GLU A 55 -11.44 -12.43 4.58
N THR A 56 -11.03 -11.89 5.71
CA THR A 56 -9.64 -11.81 6.15
C THR A 56 -9.55 -11.70 7.66
N TYR A 57 -8.43 -12.10 8.23
CA TYR A 57 -8.16 -11.90 9.65
C TYR A 57 -6.67 -11.77 9.94
N ALA A 58 -6.34 -11.12 11.03
CA ALA A 58 -4.98 -10.95 11.52
C ALA A 58 -4.95 -10.83 13.04
N LEU A 59 -3.86 -11.30 13.64
CA LEU A 59 -3.63 -11.25 15.06
C LEU A 59 -2.53 -10.23 15.37
N ALA A 60 -2.86 -9.19 16.15
CA ALA A 60 -1.88 -8.20 16.56
C ALA A 60 -0.85 -8.82 17.52
N GLU A 61 0.43 -8.77 17.15
CA GLU A 61 1.51 -9.48 17.84
C GLU A 61 1.70 -9.07 19.30
N GLU A 62 1.66 -7.75 19.57
CA GLU A 62 1.90 -7.22 20.93
C GLU A 62 0.67 -7.32 21.82
N SER A 63 -0.51 -6.98 21.30
CA SER A 63 -1.74 -6.95 22.11
C SER A 63 -2.45 -8.30 22.18
N GLY A 64 -2.15 -9.21 21.26
CA GLY A 64 -2.87 -10.48 21.11
C GLY A 64 -4.33 -10.30 20.71
N ILE A 65 -4.73 -9.14 20.18
CA ILE A 65 -6.09 -8.91 19.69
C ILE A 65 -6.22 -9.48 18.29
N LEU A 66 -7.22 -10.33 18.08
CA LEU A 66 -7.62 -10.80 16.76
C LEU A 66 -8.55 -9.76 16.11
N TYR A 67 -8.18 -9.30 14.93
CA TYR A 67 -9.05 -8.54 14.04
C TYR A 67 -9.49 -9.42 12.87
N TYR A 68 -10.75 -9.33 12.48
CA TYR A 68 -11.26 -10.04 11.31
C TYR A 68 -12.37 -9.24 10.63
N VAL A 69 -12.48 -9.40 9.32
CA VAL A 69 -13.53 -8.81 8.50
C VAL A 69 -14.59 -9.87 8.23
N ALA A 70 -15.82 -9.54 8.52
CA ALA A 70 -16.97 -10.40 8.22
C ALA A 70 -18.17 -9.56 7.81
N ALA A 71 -19.18 -10.23 7.21
CA ALA A 71 -20.42 -9.60 6.80
C ALA A 71 -21.13 -8.95 7.99
N GLY A 72 -21.52 -7.70 7.83
CA GLY A 72 -22.37 -6.93 8.72
C GLY A 72 -23.74 -6.71 8.11
N LYS A 73 -24.53 -5.83 8.70
CA LYS A 73 -25.91 -5.54 8.23
C LYS A 73 -25.90 -4.80 6.88
N ASP A 74 -25.00 -3.84 6.72
CA ASP A 74 -24.98 -2.90 5.59
C ASP A 74 -23.65 -2.96 4.80
N GLY A 75 -22.84 -4.02 4.98
CA GLY A 75 -21.54 -4.21 4.36
C GLY A 75 -20.60 -5.05 5.23
N TYR A 76 -19.31 -4.97 4.99
CA TYR A 76 -18.32 -5.66 5.80
C TYR A 76 -17.90 -4.82 7.01
N ASN A 77 -17.73 -5.50 8.15
CA ASN A 77 -17.29 -4.87 9.39
C ASN A 77 -15.97 -5.48 9.87
N ILE A 78 -15.15 -4.68 10.54
CA ILE A 78 -14.03 -5.20 11.32
C ILE A 78 -14.53 -5.53 12.72
N PHE A 79 -14.32 -6.75 13.12
CA PHE A 79 -14.53 -7.21 14.50
C PHE A 79 -13.18 -7.33 15.21
N SER A 80 -13.18 -7.09 16.51
CA SER A 80 -12.04 -7.30 17.40
C SER A 80 -12.37 -8.30 18.48
N TYR A 81 -11.44 -9.21 18.79
CA TYR A 81 -11.60 -10.20 19.82
C TYR A 81 -10.32 -10.32 20.66
N ASP A 82 -10.41 -10.07 21.96
CA ASP A 82 -9.31 -10.11 22.91
C ASP A 82 -9.18 -11.44 23.67
N PHE A 83 -9.80 -12.49 23.13
CA PHE A 83 -9.90 -13.82 23.74
C PHE A 83 -10.60 -13.85 25.10
N LYS A 84 -11.42 -12.81 25.35
CA LYS A 84 -12.24 -12.70 26.58
C LYS A 84 -13.64 -12.22 26.24
N GLY A 85 -14.63 -13.00 26.58
CA GLY A 85 -16.03 -12.68 26.31
C GLY A 85 -16.40 -12.81 24.82
N GLU A 86 -17.22 -11.91 24.30
CA GLU A 86 -17.72 -11.92 22.94
C GLU A 86 -16.92 -10.96 22.03
N PRO A 87 -16.76 -11.27 20.73
CA PRO A 87 -16.22 -10.33 19.77
C PRO A 87 -17.01 -9.02 19.72
N LYS A 88 -16.33 -7.92 19.43
CA LYS A 88 -16.95 -6.58 19.33
C LYS A 88 -16.75 -6.01 17.94
N THR A 89 -17.73 -5.31 17.42
CA THR A 89 -17.58 -4.50 16.22
C THR A 89 -16.62 -3.35 16.53
N ALA A 90 -15.47 -3.33 15.85
CA ALA A 90 -14.47 -2.27 15.98
C ALA A 90 -14.73 -1.16 14.96
N VAL A 91 -15.07 -1.52 13.72
CA VAL A 91 -15.36 -0.58 12.63
C VAL A 91 -16.47 -1.15 11.74
N GLU A 92 -17.40 -0.32 11.34
CA GLU A 92 -18.47 -0.68 10.39
C GLU A 92 -18.17 -0.17 8.99
N ASN A 93 -18.69 -0.86 7.97
CA ASN A 93 -18.68 -0.47 6.55
C ASN A 93 -17.25 -0.24 6.02
N VAL A 94 -16.44 -1.29 6.06
CA VAL A 94 -15.08 -1.28 5.50
C VAL A 94 -15.04 -1.90 4.10
N SER A 95 -14.13 -1.44 3.26
CA SER A 95 -13.82 -2.04 1.95
C SER A 95 -12.60 -2.95 1.97
N SER A 96 -11.66 -2.70 2.91
CA SER A 96 -10.46 -3.53 3.08
C SER A 96 -9.91 -3.43 4.50
N MET A 97 -9.11 -4.43 4.88
CA MET A 97 -8.36 -4.48 6.13
C MET A 97 -7.03 -5.19 5.90
N GLU A 98 -5.96 -4.63 6.48
CA GLU A 98 -4.62 -5.22 6.47
C GLU A 98 -3.94 -5.00 7.82
N MET A 99 -3.26 -6.02 8.36
CA MET A 99 -2.34 -5.83 9.48
C MET A 99 -1.11 -5.09 8.99
N MET A 100 -0.77 -4.00 9.64
CA MET A 100 0.43 -3.25 9.28
C MET A 100 1.70 -4.03 9.64
N PRO A 101 2.82 -3.81 8.91
CA PRO A 101 4.08 -4.52 9.15
C PRO A 101 4.63 -4.37 10.58
N ASN A 102 4.20 -3.34 11.32
CA ASN A 102 4.55 -3.19 12.73
C ASN A 102 3.85 -4.21 13.66
N GLY A 103 3.01 -5.10 13.13
CA GLY A 103 2.33 -6.16 13.89
C GLY A 103 1.36 -5.69 14.98
N ARG A 104 1.06 -4.39 15.04
CA ARG A 104 0.27 -3.77 16.09
C ARG A 104 -0.98 -3.08 15.57
N ASP A 105 -0.82 -2.27 14.55
CA ASP A 105 -1.86 -1.41 14.01
C ASP A 105 -2.53 -2.06 12.79
N VAL A 106 -3.77 -1.69 12.53
CA VAL A 106 -4.55 -2.18 11.39
C VAL A 106 -4.84 -1.03 10.44
N LEU A 107 -4.40 -1.15 9.19
CA LEU A 107 -4.84 -0.30 8.09
C LEU A 107 -6.20 -0.80 7.61
N TYR A 108 -7.14 0.10 7.42
CA TYR A 108 -8.40 -0.22 6.77
C TYR A 108 -8.87 0.96 5.91
N CYS A 109 -9.64 0.64 4.89
CA CYS A 109 -10.23 1.65 4.03
C CYS A 109 -11.76 1.54 4.05
N LYS A 110 -12.42 2.66 3.79
CA LYS A 110 -13.85 2.76 3.53
C LYS A 110 -14.05 3.36 2.15
N LYS A 111 -15.12 2.96 1.48
CA LYS A 111 -15.52 3.62 0.23
C LYS A 111 -15.81 5.10 0.51
N SER A 112 -15.33 5.99 -0.34
CA SER A 112 -15.71 7.40 -0.26
C SER A 112 -17.20 7.55 -0.54
N GLU A 113 -17.88 8.37 0.27
CA GLU A 113 -19.29 8.71 0.06
C GLU A 113 -19.45 9.94 -0.84
N GLU A 114 -18.36 10.64 -1.16
CA GLU A 114 -18.38 11.83 -2.01
C GLU A 114 -18.59 11.44 -3.47
N LYS A 115 -19.57 12.06 -4.12
CA LYS A 115 -19.82 11.90 -5.54
C LYS A 115 -18.99 12.88 -6.36
N VAL A 116 -18.47 12.39 -7.49
CA VAL A 116 -17.94 13.26 -8.53
C VAL A 116 -19.10 13.81 -9.33
N LEU A 117 -19.32 15.14 -9.25
CA LEU A 117 -20.40 15.77 -9.98
C LEU A 117 -19.95 16.12 -11.40
N TYR A 118 -20.77 15.82 -12.40
CA TYR A 118 -20.44 16.11 -13.79
C TYR A 118 -20.12 17.58 -14.04
N LYS A 119 -20.80 18.50 -13.33
CA LYS A 119 -20.55 19.96 -13.43
C LYS A 119 -19.14 20.38 -12.99
N ASP A 120 -18.46 19.58 -12.15
CA ASP A 120 -17.16 19.92 -11.59
C ASP A 120 -16.01 19.37 -12.47
N ILE A 121 -16.32 18.41 -13.37
CA ILE A 121 -15.34 17.75 -14.23
C ILE A 121 -15.55 17.99 -15.72
N ILE A 122 -16.58 18.74 -16.12
CA ILE A 122 -16.91 19.00 -17.52
C ILE A 122 -17.02 20.50 -17.79
N VAL A 123 -16.39 20.92 -18.90
CA VAL A 123 -16.50 22.27 -19.46
C VAL A 123 -17.39 22.21 -20.71
N ASP A 124 -18.50 22.95 -20.72
CA ASP A 124 -19.36 23.08 -21.91
C ASP A 124 -18.86 24.20 -22.82
N ASP A 125 -18.04 23.86 -23.76
CA ASP A 125 -17.49 24.74 -24.80
C ASP A 125 -18.24 24.60 -26.15
N MET A 126 -19.34 23.83 -26.20
CA MET A 126 -20.10 23.53 -27.43
C MET A 126 -21.51 24.14 -27.46
N ALA A 127 -21.93 24.86 -26.41
CA ALA A 127 -23.31 25.34 -26.26
C ALA A 127 -23.78 26.21 -27.43
N GLU A 128 -22.96 27.17 -27.91
CA GLU A 128 -23.31 28.07 -29.02
C GLU A 128 -23.37 27.35 -30.39
N GLN A 129 -22.51 26.36 -30.60
CA GLN A 129 -22.47 25.58 -31.83
C GLN A 129 -23.67 24.64 -31.91
N ASP A 130 -23.96 23.92 -30.82
CA ASP A 130 -25.06 22.99 -30.72
C ASP A 130 -26.44 23.69 -30.84
N ALA A 131 -26.55 24.91 -30.38
CA ALA A 131 -27.80 25.69 -30.53
C ALA A 131 -28.20 25.92 -32.00
N LYS A 132 -27.28 25.83 -32.94
CA LYS A 132 -27.51 26.01 -34.36
C LYS A 132 -27.88 24.72 -35.10
N LEU A 133 -27.59 23.54 -34.52
CA LEU A 133 -27.83 22.23 -35.12
C LEU A 133 -29.31 21.83 -35.07
N LYS A 134 -29.84 21.35 -36.20
CA LYS A 134 -31.20 20.83 -36.34
C LYS A 134 -31.14 19.31 -36.63
N LYS A 135 -32.25 18.64 -36.35
CA LYS A 135 -32.40 17.23 -36.69
C LYS A 135 -32.16 16.96 -38.16
N GLY A 136 -31.18 16.11 -38.44
CA GLY A 136 -30.74 15.80 -39.82
C GLY A 136 -29.41 16.45 -40.19
N ASP A 137 -28.93 17.43 -39.44
CA ASP A 137 -27.60 18.01 -39.65
C ASP A 137 -26.52 17.02 -39.20
N GLU A 138 -25.35 17.09 -39.83
CA GLU A 138 -24.17 16.38 -39.37
C GLU A 138 -23.80 16.83 -37.94
N GLY A 139 -23.54 15.87 -37.03
CA GLY A 139 -23.26 16.16 -35.61
C GLY A 139 -24.49 16.31 -34.71
N TYR A 140 -25.70 16.12 -35.23
CA TYR A 140 -26.92 16.23 -34.41
C TYR A 140 -27.02 15.11 -33.37
N GLU A 141 -26.54 13.90 -33.66
CA GLU A 141 -26.55 12.79 -32.70
C GLU A 141 -25.59 13.05 -31.54
N GLN A 142 -24.39 13.59 -31.82
CA GLN A 142 -23.45 14.02 -30.80
C GLN A 142 -24.02 15.16 -29.94
N LYS A 143 -24.75 16.10 -30.57
CA LYS A 143 -25.47 17.15 -29.82
C LYS A 143 -26.48 16.53 -28.83
N VAL A 144 -27.23 15.53 -29.22
CA VAL A 144 -28.20 14.85 -28.32
C VAL A 144 -27.48 14.27 -27.10
N GLN A 145 -26.35 13.62 -27.30
CA GLN A 145 -25.52 13.11 -26.18
C GLN A 145 -25.01 14.23 -25.27
N ARG A 146 -24.49 15.33 -25.84
CA ARG A 146 -24.06 16.49 -25.07
C ARG A 146 -25.23 17.17 -24.32
N ASP A 147 -26.43 17.18 -24.90
CA ASP A 147 -27.62 17.70 -24.21
C ASP A 147 -28.01 16.87 -22.98
N GLU A 148 -27.82 15.54 -23.01
CA GLU A 148 -28.00 14.66 -21.86
C GLU A 148 -26.95 14.99 -20.77
N ILE A 149 -25.70 15.18 -21.15
CA ILE A 149 -24.63 15.58 -20.21
C ILE A 149 -24.98 16.93 -19.57
N ARG A 150 -25.37 17.95 -20.36
CA ARG A 150 -25.81 19.26 -19.85
C ARG A 150 -26.95 19.16 -18.86
N LYS A 151 -27.92 18.28 -19.15
CA LYS A 151 -29.04 18.02 -18.25
C LYS A 151 -28.56 17.44 -16.92
N ALA A 152 -27.67 16.46 -16.94
CA ALA A 152 -27.08 15.87 -15.76
C ALA A 152 -26.28 16.92 -14.94
N MET A 153 -25.43 17.73 -15.59
CA MET A 153 -24.72 18.83 -14.96
C MET A 153 -25.65 19.81 -14.26
N LYS A 154 -26.75 20.21 -14.95
CA LYS A 154 -27.74 21.16 -14.41
C LYS A 154 -28.51 20.57 -13.22
N ASN A 155 -28.77 19.29 -13.23
CA ASN A 155 -29.46 18.59 -12.14
C ASN A 155 -28.54 18.31 -10.94
N GLY A 156 -27.23 18.59 -11.04
CA GLY A 156 -26.25 18.22 -10.01
C GLY A 156 -26.06 16.70 -9.89
N GLU A 157 -26.23 15.98 -11.01
CA GLU A 157 -25.99 14.55 -11.07
C GLU A 157 -24.47 14.27 -11.11
N GLY A 158 -24.11 13.07 -10.71
CA GLY A 158 -22.73 12.59 -10.66
C GLY A 158 -22.70 11.11 -10.35
N PHE A 159 -21.52 10.55 -10.29
CA PHE A 159 -21.25 9.14 -10.01
C PHE A 159 -20.41 8.94 -8.75
N GLU A 160 -20.46 7.74 -8.19
CA GLU A 160 -19.61 7.38 -7.06
C GLU A 160 -18.21 7.03 -7.56
N PRO A 161 -17.16 7.75 -7.11
CA PRO A 161 -15.81 7.40 -7.47
C PRO A 161 -15.41 6.06 -6.83
N LEU A 162 -14.45 5.34 -7.47
CA LEU A 162 -13.80 4.16 -6.88
C LEU A 162 -12.70 4.56 -5.90
N LEU A 163 -12.92 5.65 -5.15
CA LEU A 163 -11.97 6.20 -4.20
C LEU A 163 -12.30 5.75 -2.79
N GLN A 164 -11.30 5.77 -1.95
CA GLN A 164 -11.38 5.30 -0.59
C GLN A 164 -10.87 6.35 0.40
N GLU A 165 -11.42 6.29 1.59
CA GLU A 165 -10.92 6.96 2.78
C GLU A 165 -10.11 5.95 3.58
N CYS A 166 -8.83 6.21 3.84
CA CYS A 166 -7.96 5.31 4.57
C CYS A 166 -7.74 5.75 6.01
N TYR A 167 -7.77 4.77 6.89
CA TYR A 167 -7.69 4.91 8.34
C TYR A 167 -6.70 3.91 8.93
N VAL A 168 -6.13 4.27 10.08
CA VAL A 168 -5.38 3.34 10.92
C VAL A 168 -6.11 3.16 12.25
N LEU A 169 -6.28 1.92 12.67
CA LEU A 169 -6.83 1.55 13.97
C LEU A 169 -5.67 1.28 14.94
N THR A 170 -5.42 2.23 15.83
CA THR A 170 -4.39 2.20 16.88
C THR A 170 -5.05 2.26 18.27
N GLY A 171 -5.99 1.36 18.56
CA GLY A 171 -6.91 1.48 19.71
C GLY A 171 -8.08 2.42 19.45
N LYS A 172 -7.93 3.41 18.58
CA LYS A 172 -8.99 4.24 17.99
C LYS A 172 -8.74 4.43 16.51
N SER A 173 -9.80 4.69 15.75
CA SER A 173 -9.68 4.98 14.32
C SER A 173 -9.12 6.38 14.08
N VAL A 174 -8.09 6.47 13.25
CA VAL A 174 -7.48 7.73 12.83
C VAL A 174 -7.48 7.78 11.30
N ARG A 175 -8.14 8.80 10.71
CA ARG A 175 -8.10 9.03 9.27
C ARG A 175 -6.69 9.50 8.88
N VAL A 176 -6.09 8.86 7.89
CA VAL A 176 -4.72 9.16 7.42
C VAL A 176 -4.70 9.77 6.04
N ALA A 177 -5.60 9.36 5.15
CA ALA A 177 -5.71 9.93 3.80
C ALA A 177 -7.11 9.76 3.23
N GLY A 178 -7.49 10.67 2.31
CA GLY A 178 -8.68 10.59 1.46
C GLY A 178 -8.33 10.60 -0.01
N ASP A 179 -9.31 10.36 -0.85
CA ASP A 179 -9.18 10.26 -2.31
C ASP A 179 -8.16 9.19 -2.75
N VAL A 180 -8.11 8.09 -1.99
CA VAL A 180 -7.12 7.03 -2.13
C VAL A 180 -7.63 5.97 -3.10
N VAL A 181 -6.77 5.60 -4.06
CA VAL A 181 -7.01 4.49 -4.98
C VAL A 181 -6.57 3.17 -4.36
N ALA A 182 -5.38 3.16 -3.75
CA ALA A 182 -4.82 2.02 -3.02
C ALA A 182 -3.87 2.50 -1.93
N ALA A 183 -3.79 1.76 -0.82
CA ALA A 183 -2.86 2.05 0.27
C ALA A 183 -2.33 0.76 0.88
N VAL A 184 -1.12 0.84 1.42
CA VAL A 184 -0.41 -0.25 2.12
C VAL A 184 0.26 0.28 3.37
N GLY A 185 0.42 -0.57 4.38
CA GLY A 185 1.24 -0.28 5.54
C GLY A 185 2.73 -0.28 5.19
N VAL A 186 3.48 0.69 5.72
CA VAL A 186 4.94 0.76 5.50
C VAL A 186 5.67 0.04 6.62
N ASP A 187 6.68 -0.77 6.26
CA ASP A 187 7.55 -1.45 7.22
C ASP A 187 8.40 -0.43 8.00
N SER A 188 7.98 -0.13 9.21
CA SER A 188 8.60 0.86 10.10
C SER A 188 8.17 0.64 11.55
N LYS A 189 9.04 1.01 12.50
CA LYS A 189 8.69 1.08 13.93
C LYS A 189 7.59 2.09 14.23
N GLN A 190 7.41 3.08 13.36
CA GLN A 190 6.34 4.06 13.42
C GLN A 190 5.21 3.67 12.46
N THR A 191 4.03 4.18 12.69
CA THR A 191 2.87 3.89 11.87
C THR A 191 2.79 4.83 10.69
N TYR A 192 3.13 4.33 9.50
CA TYR A 192 3.03 5.03 8.24
C TYR A 192 2.22 4.23 7.22
N VAL A 193 1.49 4.96 6.40
CA VAL A 193 0.71 4.42 5.27
C VAL A 193 1.21 5.08 4.00
N ALA A 194 1.53 4.28 3.00
CA ALA A 194 1.83 4.77 1.66
C ALA A 194 0.73 4.35 0.69
N GLY A 195 0.56 5.10 -0.40
CA GLY A 195 -0.49 4.77 -1.35
C GLY A 195 -0.51 5.68 -2.57
N TYR A 196 -1.51 5.44 -3.39
CA TYR A 196 -1.86 6.26 -4.53
C TYR A 196 -3.12 7.04 -4.22
N LYS A 197 -3.08 8.34 -4.42
CA LYS A 197 -4.24 9.23 -4.36
C LYS A 197 -4.44 9.97 -5.69
N THR A 198 -5.62 10.47 -5.92
CA THR A 198 -5.91 11.22 -7.14
C THR A 198 -5.24 12.59 -7.13
N LYS A 199 -4.75 13.01 -8.28
CA LYS A 199 -4.42 14.40 -8.56
C LYS A 199 -5.70 15.20 -8.78
N GLU A 200 -5.57 16.52 -8.77
CA GLU A 200 -6.62 17.41 -9.26
C GLU A 200 -6.96 17.03 -10.72
N PHE A 201 -8.23 16.73 -10.96
CA PHE A 201 -8.69 16.31 -12.27
C PHE A 201 -8.78 17.51 -13.22
N THR A 202 -8.13 17.41 -14.39
CA THR A 202 -8.28 18.42 -15.43
C THR A 202 -9.66 18.28 -16.09
N PRO A 203 -10.53 19.29 -16.03
CA PRO A 203 -11.88 19.20 -16.60
C PRO A 203 -11.86 18.83 -18.09
N MET A 204 -12.78 17.96 -18.48
CA MET A 204 -12.98 17.54 -19.88
C MET A 204 -13.83 18.55 -20.64
N HIS A 205 -13.45 18.81 -21.88
CA HIS A 205 -14.21 19.69 -22.79
C HIS A 205 -15.20 18.88 -23.65
N LEU A 206 -16.44 19.32 -23.74
CA LEU A 206 -17.45 18.66 -24.58
C LEU A 206 -17.07 18.61 -26.07
N SER A 207 -16.24 19.55 -26.54
CA SER A 207 -15.74 19.60 -27.92
C SER A 207 -14.86 18.41 -28.32
N VAL A 208 -14.20 17.78 -27.35
CA VAL A 208 -13.31 16.61 -27.57
C VAL A 208 -13.91 15.30 -27.08
N MET A 209 -15.14 15.35 -26.56
CA MET A 209 -15.84 14.15 -26.08
C MET A 209 -16.70 13.55 -27.18
N ASP A 210 -16.57 12.25 -27.36
CA ASP A 210 -17.41 11.46 -28.25
C ASP A 210 -18.10 10.36 -27.39
N GLY A 211 -19.35 10.59 -27.04
CA GLY A 211 -20.16 9.68 -26.22
C GLY A 211 -21.01 10.39 -25.16
N GLY A 212 -21.74 9.59 -24.41
CA GLY A 212 -22.64 10.01 -23.34
C GLY A 212 -22.02 10.02 -21.94
N LEU A 213 -22.85 9.96 -20.91
CA LEU A 213 -22.43 9.98 -19.49
C LEU A 213 -21.52 8.82 -19.11
N ASP A 214 -21.73 7.64 -19.66
CA ASP A 214 -20.88 6.47 -19.46
C ASP A 214 -19.46 6.68 -19.98
N MET A 215 -19.30 7.42 -21.08
CA MET A 215 -17.98 7.80 -21.58
C MET A 215 -17.28 8.80 -20.65
N VAL A 216 -18.01 9.74 -20.04
CA VAL A 216 -17.45 10.66 -19.04
C VAL A 216 -16.86 9.88 -17.87
N GLU A 217 -17.62 8.94 -17.31
CA GLU A 217 -17.17 8.08 -16.21
C GLU A 217 -15.95 7.24 -16.62
N TYR A 218 -16.00 6.63 -17.80
CA TYR A 218 -14.88 5.84 -18.33
C TYR A 218 -13.60 6.67 -18.45
N ILE A 219 -13.67 7.87 -19.05
CA ILE A 219 -12.51 8.75 -19.19
C ILE A 219 -11.97 9.18 -17.82
N TYR A 220 -12.85 9.47 -16.87
CA TYR A 220 -12.45 9.77 -15.49
C TYR A 220 -11.64 8.61 -14.88
N TYR A 221 -12.14 7.38 -14.93
CA TYR A 221 -11.43 6.21 -14.40
C TYR A 221 -10.12 5.93 -15.14
N MET A 222 -10.10 6.12 -16.45
CA MET A 222 -8.86 5.98 -17.24
C MET A 222 -7.82 7.01 -16.82
N SER A 223 -8.22 8.25 -16.54
CA SER A 223 -7.30 9.29 -16.05
C SER A 223 -6.67 8.95 -14.71
N LEU A 224 -7.40 8.30 -13.81
CA LEU A 224 -6.88 7.80 -12.54
C LEU A 224 -5.80 6.73 -12.75
N ASN A 225 -5.96 5.87 -13.75
CA ASN A 225 -5.04 4.76 -14.02
C ASN A 225 -3.78 5.17 -14.80
N TYR A 226 -3.84 6.23 -15.62
CA TYR A 226 -2.78 6.59 -16.57
C TYR A 226 -2.11 7.95 -16.32
N GLY A 227 -2.01 8.38 -15.10
CA GLY A 227 -1.24 9.58 -14.78
C GLY A 227 -1.95 10.63 -13.92
N GLY A 228 -3.22 10.35 -13.57
CA GLY A 228 -3.97 11.18 -12.62
C GLY A 228 -3.69 10.86 -11.15
N MET A 229 -2.63 10.11 -10.83
CA MET A 229 -2.30 9.68 -9.46
C MET A 229 -1.03 10.35 -8.93
N GLU A 230 -1.01 10.55 -7.64
CA GLU A 230 0.15 10.94 -6.84
C GLU A 230 0.46 9.86 -5.82
N VAL A 231 1.74 9.60 -5.61
CA VAL A 231 2.19 8.71 -4.54
C VAL A 231 2.32 9.52 -3.26
N PHE A 232 1.78 9.00 -2.16
CA PHE A 232 1.84 9.65 -0.87
C PHE A 232 2.41 8.76 0.22
N LEU A 233 2.93 9.40 1.28
CA LEU A 233 3.28 8.81 2.55
C LEU A 233 2.61 9.61 3.68
N ALA A 234 1.77 8.97 4.48
CA ALA A 234 1.04 9.61 5.56
C ALA A 234 1.34 8.97 6.92
N ASP A 235 1.34 9.76 7.97
CA ASP A 235 1.42 9.30 9.36
C ASP A 235 0.05 9.36 10.06
N THR A 236 -0.02 8.89 11.29
CA THR A 236 -1.25 8.90 12.10
C THR A 236 -1.66 10.30 12.60
N THR A 237 -0.90 11.34 12.30
CA THR A 237 -1.31 12.74 12.54
C THR A 237 -2.12 13.30 11.37
N GLY A 238 -2.24 12.54 10.27
CA GLY A 238 -2.87 12.96 9.03
C GLY A 238 -1.97 13.84 8.16
N LYS A 239 -0.67 13.94 8.52
CA LYS A 239 0.29 14.63 7.68
C LYS A 239 0.63 13.79 6.46
N VAL A 240 0.30 14.30 5.29
CA VAL A 240 0.56 13.67 4.00
C VAL A 240 1.81 14.31 3.37
N ASN A 241 2.77 13.48 2.97
CA ASN A 241 3.93 13.88 2.17
C ASN A 241 3.77 13.26 0.78
N LEU A 242 3.78 14.08 -0.26
CA LEU A 242 3.78 13.58 -1.64
C LEU A 242 5.20 13.15 -2.01
N LEU A 243 5.31 11.96 -2.59
CA LEU A 243 6.57 11.46 -3.10
C LEU A 243 6.72 11.94 -4.54
N SER A 244 7.78 12.71 -4.79
CA SER A 244 8.08 13.24 -6.12
C SER A 244 8.81 12.19 -6.96
N GLY A 245 8.55 12.20 -8.26
CA GLY A 245 9.22 11.32 -9.21
C GLY A 245 8.38 11.03 -10.44
N SER A 246 8.93 10.23 -11.32
CA SER A 246 8.27 9.80 -12.55
C SER A 246 7.30 8.64 -12.29
N GLN A 247 7.79 7.61 -11.59
CA GLN A 247 7.03 6.42 -11.21
C GLN A 247 7.51 5.88 -9.86
N PRO A 248 7.28 6.60 -8.73
CA PRO A 248 7.68 6.13 -7.41
C PRO A 248 7.09 4.76 -7.09
N GLN A 249 7.93 3.82 -6.66
CA GLN A 249 7.52 2.45 -6.34
C GLN A 249 7.21 2.36 -4.84
N LEU A 250 6.00 1.89 -4.51
CA LEU A 250 5.61 1.66 -3.10
C LEU A 250 6.24 0.39 -2.53
N ASP A 251 6.43 -0.62 -3.38
CA ASP A 251 7.10 -1.85 -2.99
C ASP A 251 8.55 -1.54 -2.58
N GLY A 252 8.87 -1.91 -1.33
CA GLY A 252 10.19 -1.66 -0.79
C GLY A 252 10.45 -0.25 -0.28
N LEU A 253 9.45 0.66 -0.25
CA LEU A 253 9.59 1.96 0.42
C LEU A 253 10.06 1.75 1.86
N LYS A 254 11.13 2.43 2.26
CA LYS A 254 11.74 2.32 3.59
C LYS A 254 11.81 3.66 4.28
N LEU A 255 11.72 3.61 5.61
CA LEU A 255 11.87 4.77 6.50
C LEU A 255 13.15 4.65 7.31
N SER A 256 13.83 5.78 7.53
CA SER A 256 14.91 5.85 8.50
C SER A 256 14.40 5.57 9.91
N GLU A 257 15.25 5.05 10.80
CA GLU A 257 14.86 4.66 12.17
C GLU A 257 14.19 5.81 12.95
N ASN A 258 14.64 7.03 12.74
CA ASN A 258 14.07 8.22 13.38
C ASN A 258 12.80 8.75 12.67
N GLY A 259 12.34 8.12 11.60
CA GLY A 259 11.15 8.50 10.82
C GLY A 259 11.24 9.86 10.12
N LYS A 260 12.45 10.43 9.93
CA LYS A 260 12.60 11.75 9.29
C LYS A 260 12.85 11.69 7.80
N LYS A 261 13.24 10.53 7.29
CA LYS A 261 13.55 10.32 5.89
C LYS A 261 12.84 9.09 5.37
N ALA A 262 12.47 9.13 4.11
CA ALA A 262 11.99 7.98 3.36
C ALA A 262 12.86 7.77 2.12
N ALA A 263 13.04 6.52 1.71
CA ALA A 263 13.69 6.16 0.47
C ALA A 263 12.82 5.20 -0.33
N TYR A 264 12.84 5.35 -1.64
CA TYR A 264 12.05 4.56 -2.58
C TYR A 264 12.76 4.49 -3.94
N LEU A 265 12.42 3.47 -4.70
CA LEU A 265 12.85 3.38 -6.10
C LEU A 265 11.90 4.20 -6.98
N ASP A 266 12.48 4.80 -8.01
CA ASP A 266 11.77 5.50 -9.06
C ASP A 266 12.42 5.17 -10.42
N THR A 267 11.80 5.61 -11.50
CA THR A 267 12.33 5.48 -12.86
C THR A 267 12.75 6.85 -13.36
N ASP A 268 13.98 6.98 -13.85
CA ASP A 268 14.41 8.20 -14.53
C ASP A 268 13.64 8.35 -15.84
N ALA A 269 12.92 9.46 -15.98
CA ALA A 269 12.03 9.71 -17.12
C ALA A 269 12.78 9.84 -18.47
N ASN A 270 14.10 10.14 -18.45
CA ASN A 270 14.91 10.35 -19.65
C ASN A 270 15.62 9.07 -20.10
N THR A 271 16.13 8.29 -19.14
CA THR A 271 16.96 7.11 -19.43
C THR A 271 16.21 5.80 -19.27
N GLY A 272 15.15 5.77 -18.46
CA GLY A 272 14.44 4.56 -18.07
C GLY A 272 15.16 3.75 -16.97
N ASP A 273 16.26 4.26 -16.43
CA ASP A 273 17.02 3.57 -15.40
C ASP A 273 16.30 3.62 -14.04
N THR A 274 16.52 2.59 -13.23
CA THR A 274 16.07 2.59 -11.84
C THR A 274 16.94 3.52 -11.00
N ILE A 275 16.33 4.49 -10.36
CA ILE A 275 17.01 5.43 -9.46
C ILE A 275 16.52 5.24 -8.02
N LEU A 276 17.41 5.45 -7.07
CA LEU A 276 17.08 5.53 -5.65
C LEU A 276 16.89 6.98 -5.25
N VAL A 277 15.75 7.28 -4.71
CA VAL A 277 15.38 8.63 -4.25
C VAL A 277 15.28 8.62 -2.73
N GLU A 278 15.88 9.61 -2.07
CA GLU A 278 15.69 9.90 -0.64
C GLU A 278 14.95 11.23 -0.48
N ILE A 279 13.95 11.27 0.39
CA ILE A 279 13.21 12.48 0.74
C ILE A 279 13.27 12.71 2.25
N GLU A 280 13.53 13.95 2.67
CA GLU A 280 13.35 14.36 4.06
C GLU A 280 11.87 14.75 4.29
N LEU A 281 11.20 14.00 5.17
CA LEU A 281 9.77 14.17 5.40
C LEU A 281 9.44 15.57 5.94
N GLY A 282 8.47 16.22 5.27
CA GLY A 282 8.09 17.60 5.52
C GLY A 282 8.92 18.64 4.78
N LYS A 283 9.84 18.21 3.92
CA LYS A 283 10.48 19.07 2.92
C LYS A 283 10.01 18.65 1.52
N GLU A 284 9.84 19.62 0.63
CA GLU A 284 9.33 19.37 -0.73
C GLU A 284 10.42 18.86 -1.69
N LYS A 285 11.63 18.59 -1.20
CA LYS A 285 12.76 18.24 -2.04
C LYS A 285 13.18 16.78 -1.82
N ALA A 286 13.02 15.99 -2.87
CA ALA A 286 13.65 14.68 -3.00
C ALA A 286 15.02 14.80 -3.69
N GLU A 287 15.94 13.90 -3.34
CA GLU A 287 17.28 13.82 -3.91
C GLU A 287 17.53 12.44 -4.50
N THR A 288 17.99 12.36 -5.76
CA THR A 288 18.48 11.11 -6.33
C THR A 288 19.82 10.76 -5.68
N VAL A 289 19.86 9.61 -5.02
CA VAL A 289 21.04 9.13 -4.27
C VAL A 289 21.96 8.29 -5.14
N ALA A 290 21.35 7.43 -5.98
CA ALA A 290 22.08 6.52 -6.87
C ALA A 290 21.23 6.11 -8.07
N THR A 291 21.88 5.58 -9.10
CA THR A 291 21.26 5.00 -10.30
C THR A 291 21.56 3.51 -10.39
N ASN A 292 20.84 2.76 -11.22
CA ASN A 292 20.99 1.31 -11.39
C ASN A 292 20.88 0.53 -10.07
N VAL A 293 20.01 0.96 -9.17
CA VAL A 293 19.86 0.36 -7.84
C VAL A 293 19.01 -0.90 -7.91
N GLN A 294 19.55 -1.99 -7.38
CA GLN A 294 18.90 -3.30 -7.27
C GLN A 294 18.09 -3.44 -5.98
N SER A 295 18.69 -3.01 -4.85
CA SER A 295 18.08 -3.08 -3.54
C SER A 295 18.67 -2.05 -2.59
N PHE A 296 17.95 -1.73 -1.52
CA PHE A 296 18.38 -0.75 -0.53
C PHE A 296 17.70 -0.98 0.82
N GLY A 297 18.24 -0.33 1.85
CA GLY A 297 17.64 -0.32 3.19
C GLY A 297 18.29 0.71 4.09
N TYR A 298 17.64 1.03 5.19
CA TYR A 298 18.21 1.83 6.24
C TYR A 298 18.83 0.93 7.33
N ILE A 299 20.06 1.23 7.71
CA ILE A 299 20.68 0.73 8.93
C ILE A 299 20.73 1.91 9.90
N GLY A 300 19.85 1.88 10.89
CA GLY A 300 19.57 3.07 11.70
C GLY A 300 19.06 4.23 10.83
N ASN A 301 19.85 5.29 10.72
CA ASN A 301 19.53 6.45 9.88
C ASN A 301 20.41 6.55 8.63
N THR A 302 21.23 5.54 8.34
CA THR A 302 22.11 5.50 7.17
C THR A 302 21.45 4.69 6.07
N LEU A 303 21.17 5.34 4.93
CA LEU A 303 20.67 4.66 3.73
C LEU A 303 21.82 3.95 3.04
N ILE A 304 21.73 2.63 2.92
CA ILE A 304 22.67 1.78 2.19
C ILE A 304 21.96 1.23 0.97
N TYR A 305 22.66 1.10 -0.13
CA TYR A 305 22.12 0.64 -1.40
C TYR A 305 23.11 -0.24 -2.16
N TYR A 306 22.54 -1.17 -2.94
CA TYR A 306 23.26 -2.09 -3.81
C TYR A 306 22.93 -1.76 -5.25
N PHE A 307 23.95 -1.47 -6.06
CA PHE A 307 23.80 -0.91 -7.40
C PHE A 307 24.81 -1.52 -8.39
N ASP A 308 24.65 -1.20 -9.67
CA ASP A 308 25.49 -1.69 -10.77
C ASP A 308 25.64 -3.22 -10.77
N TYR A 309 24.49 -3.92 -10.52
CA TYR A 309 24.47 -5.36 -10.48
C TYR A 309 24.65 -5.97 -11.88
N THR A 310 25.65 -6.83 -12.02
CA THR A 310 25.94 -7.57 -13.24
C THR A 310 26.44 -8.98 -12.90
N GLU A 311 25.82 -10.01 -13.51
CA GLU A 311 26.25 -11.41 -13.36
C GLU A 311 26.44 -11.91 -11.91
N GLY A 312 25.61 -11.46 -10.99
CA GLY A 312 25.63 -11.93 -9.59
C GLY A 312 26.43 -11.07 -8.64
N VAL A 313 27.13 -10.04 -9.13
CA VAL A 313 27.92 -9.12 -8.31
C VAL A 313 27.55 -7.67 -8.57
N GLY A 314 27.73 -6.83 -7.58
CA GLY A 314 27.48 -5.39 -7.68
C GLY A 314 28.29 -4.62 -6.65
N THR A 315 27.90 -3.37 -6.41
CA THR A 315 28.58 -2.45 -5.51
C THR A 315 27.63 -2.02 -4.39
N LEU A 316 28.11 -2.02 -3.15
CA LEU A 316 27.42 -1.41 -2.02
C LEU A 316 27.88 0.03 -1.84
N GLY A 317 26.93 0.93 -1.62
CA GLY A 317 27.16 2.35 -1.31
C GLY A 317 26.33 2.80 -0.11
N ALA A 318 26.72 3.90 0.51
CA ALA A 318 25.94 4.53 1.58
C ALA A 318 25.75 6.02 1.28
N ALA A 319 24.54 6.52 1.48
CA ALA A 319 24.20 7.92 1.23
C ALA A 319 25.08 8.87 2.05
N GLY A 320 25.63 9.88 1.36
CA GLY A 320 26.56 10.83 1.98
C GLY A 320 27.97 10.32 2.22
N SER A 321 28.27 9.04 1.92
CA SER A 321 29.63 8.46 2.00
C SER A 321 30.30 8.45 0.62
N LYS A 322 31.62 8.56 0.62
CA LYS A 322 32.43 8.29 -0.57
C LYS A 322 32.95 6.85 -0.61
N THR A 323 32.77 6.10 0.47
CA THR A 323 33.18 4.71 0.57
C THR A 323 32.16 3.81 -0.11
N THR A 324 32.63 2.99 -1.03
CA THR A 324 31.88 1.93 -1.69
C THR A 324 32.58 0.59 -1.50
N ILE A 325 31.84 -0.49 -1.52
CA ILE A 325 32.35 -1.87 -1.48
C ILE A 325 32.01 -2.53 -2.80
N ALA A 326 33.01 -2.74 -3.63
CA ALA A 326 32.88 -3.40 -4.92
C ALA A 326 32.86 -4.93 -4.77
N ASN A 327 32.41 -5.63 -5.79
CA ASN A 327 32.36 -7.09 -5.89
C ASN A 327 31.59 -7.76 -4.73
N ALA A 328 30.51 -7.12 -4.26
CA ALA A 328 29.59 -7.70 -3.30
C ALA A 328 28.60 -8.64 -4.01
N SER A 329 28.32 -9.80 -3.44
CA SER A 329 27.30 -10.75 -3.92
C SER A 329 26.48 -11.29 -2.76
N GLY A 330 25.31 -11.89 -3.04
CA GLY A 330 24.44 -12.48 -2.01
C GLY A 330 24.01 -11.47 -0.95
N VAL A 331 23.74 -10.22 -1.36
CA VAL A 331 23.45 -9.10 -0.46
C VAL A 331 22.12 -9.30 0.25
N GLN A 332 22.16 -9.18 1.58
CA GLN A 332 20.97 -9.27 2.45
C GLN A 332 20.96 -8.10 3.45
N PHE A 333 19.90 -7.31 3.44
CA PHE A 333 19.65 -6.25 4.41
C PHE A 333 18.97 -6.80 5.66
N THR A 334 19.47 -6.38 6.83
CA THR A 334 18.85 -6.61 8.14
C THR A 334 18.71 -5.28 8.88
N GLU A 335 18.18 -5.27 10.09
CA GLU A 335 18.05 -4.05 10.89
C GLU A 335 19.41 -3.44 11.30
N ASP A 336 20.43 -4.27 11.53
CA ASP A 336 21.70 -3.86 12.11
C ASP A 336 22.85 -3.71 11.09
N ALA A 337 22.78 -4.45 9.97
CA ALA A 337 23.85 -4.49 8.98
C ALA A 337 23.37 -5.03 7.63
N VAL A 338 24.16 -4.77 6.61
CA VAL A 338 24.07 -5.47 5.33
C VAL A 338 25.09 -6.62 5.32
N TYR A 339 24.61 -7.84 5.13
CA TYR A 339 25.44 -9.03 4.97
C TYR A 339 25.69 -9.27 3.47
N TYR A 340 26.91 -9.65 3.11
CA TYR A 340 27.26 -9.94 1.73
C TYR A 340 28.48 -10.84 1.66
N VAL A 341 28.66 -11.52 0.54
CA VAL A 341 29.86 -12.29 0.22
C VAL A 341 30.80 -11.39 -0.58
N ALA A 342 31.97 -11.15 -0.03
CA ALA A 342 33.04 -10.39 -0.69
C ALA A 342 33.92 -11.33 -1.51
N ASP A 343 34.40 -10.84 -2.67
CA ASP A 343 35.34 -11.52 -3.53
C ASP A 343 34.91 -12.99 -3.88
N ALA A 344 33.61 -13.16 -4.15
CA ALA A 344 33.10 -14.48 -4.49
C ALA A 344 33.75 -15.03 -5.76
N ASP A 345 34.27 -16.26 -5.68
CA ASP A 345 34.73 -16.99 -6.85
C ASP A 345 33.54 -17.36 -7.74
N ALA A 346 33.56 -16.91 -8.98
CA ALA A 346 32.44 -17.05 -9.91
C ALA A 346 32.08 -18.53 -10.22
N ALA A 347 33.05 -19.46 -10.07
CA ALA A 347 32.83 -20.88 -10.37
C ALA A 347 32.26 -21.65 -9.18
N THR A 348 32.65 -21.29 -7.95
CA THR A 348 32.31 -22.02 -6.73
C THR A 348 31.33 -21.26 -5.84
N GLY A 349 31.17 -19.95 -6.01
CA GLY A 349 30.41 -19.06 -5.13
C GLY A 349 31.06 -18.84 -3.76
N ASN A 350 32.24 -19.38 -3.51
CA ASN A 350 32.95 -19.21 -2.24
C ASN A 350 33.54 -17.81 -2.13
N GLY A 351 33.49 -17.23 -0.94
CA GLY A 351 34.03 -15.91 -0.63
C GLY A 351 33.97 -15.66 0.88
N GLU A 352 34.36 -14.47 1.29
CA GLU A 352 34.28 -14.07 2.70
C GLU A 352 32.90 -13.50 3.01
N LEU A 353 32.20 -14.07 3.98
CA LEU A 353 30.97 -13.48 4.51
C LEU A 353 31.32 -12.27 5.38
N ARG A 354 30.81 -11.12 5.02
CA ARG A 354 31.05 -9.85 5.73
C ARG A 354 29.74 -9.17 6.10
N ALA A 355 29.83 -8.30 7.10
CA ALA A 355 28.75 -7.38 7.49
C ALA A 355 29.24 -5.94 7.42
N TRP A 356 28.39 -5.03 6.97
CA TRP A 356 28.67 -3.60 6.87
C TRP A 356 27.47 -2.77 7.38
N ASP A 357 27.75 -1.82 8.27
CA ASP A 357 26.75 -0.90 8.84
C ASP A 357 26.71 0.49 8.14
N GLY A 358 27.37 0.60 6.98
CA GLY A 358 27.56 1.87 6.25
C GLY A 358 28.82 2.63 6.65
N LYS A 359 29.54 2.20 7.69
CA LYS A 359 30.79 2.81 8.20
C LYS A 359 31.86 1.78 8.46
N THR A 360 31.53 0.71 9.15
CA THR A 360 32.44 -0.34 9.61
C THR A 360 32.14 -1.64 8.90
N GLU A 361 33.15 -2.27 8.35
CA GLU A 361 33.09 -3.60 7.76
C GLU A 361 33.67 -4.62 8.72
N THR A 362 33.01 -5.76 8.87
CA THR A 362 33.42 -6.84 9.77
C THR A 362 33.36 -8.17 9.03
N THR A 363 34.42 -8.95 9.05
CA THR A 363 34.43 -10.33 8.55
C THR A 363 33.75 -11.25 9.54
N ILE A 364 32.72 -12.00 9.07
CA ILE A 364 31.95 -12.95 9.86
C ILE A 364 32.50 -14.37 9.70
N ALA A 365 32.79 -14.78 8.45
CA ALA A 365 33.33 -16.09 8.12
C ALA A 365 34.17 -16.04 6.84
N LYS A 366 35.10 -17.02 6.71
CA LYS A 366 35.94 -17.20 5.53
C LYS A 366 35.64 -18.54 4.87
#